data_dd2c23d83a653338bf23179cd5710350
#
_entry.id   dd2c23d83a653338bf23179cd5710350
#
_cell.length_a   1.000
_cell.length_b   1.000
_cell.length_c   1.000
_cell.angle_alpha   90.00
_cell.angle_beta   90.00
_cell.angle_gamma   90.00
#
_symmetry.space_group_name_H-M   'P 1'
#
loop_
_entity.id
_entity.type
_entity.pdbx_description
1 polymer ?
#
loop_
_entity_poly.entity_id
_entity_poly.type
_entity_poly.pdbx_seq_one_letter_code
_entity_poly.pdbx_strand_id
1 'polypeptide(L)'
;MCHKGIMGIILGICLTGFFLAGCGMPQGTPQKDERPVIKLGSDRYPPFNYFDEDGVPTGIDVDLATEAFGRMGYQVEVHNIDWEKKKDLLKSGELDCIMGCFSMEGRLDDYRWAGPYMVSRQVVAVNPESDIYHLQDLAGKTLAVQSTTKPEGIFLRRTDPRIPKLENLLSMGNRALIYALLGKGYADAIGEHETSILQYMKDYDVEYR
;
A
#
# COMPACT_ATOMS: atom_id res chain seq x y z
N MET A 1 79.76 68.18 11.99
CA MET A 1 80.46 67.28 11.12
C MET A 1 79.42 66.30 10.48
N CYS A 2 79.13 66.53 9.25
CA CYS A 2 79.23 65.61 8.14
C CYS A 2 78.44 64.25 8.34
N HIS A 3 77.54 63.78 7.59
CA HIS A 3 77.37 63.71 6.15
C HIS A 3 76.05 63.04 5.76
N LYS A 4 75.40 63.52 4.69
CA LYS A 4 74.85 62.75 3.55
C LYS A 4 73.81 61.63 3.84
N GLY A 5 72.55 61.71 3.50
CA GLY A 5 71.97 61.90 2.20
C GLY A 5 71.98 60.65 1.34
N ILE A 6 70.88 59.87 1.26
CA ILE A 6 70.63 58.97 0.14
C ILE A 6 69.07 58.86 0.00
N MET A 7 68.66 59.20 -1.15
CA MET A 7 67.31 59.18 -1.71
C MET A 7 67.01 57.74 -2.11
N GLY A 8 66.00 57.14 -1.54
CA GLY A 8 65.49 55.80 -1.90
C GLY A 8 64.13 55.88 -2.58
N ILE A 9 64.12 55.41 -3.77
CA ILE A 9 63.01 55.33 -4.70
C ILE A 9 61.91 54.42 -4.11
N ILE A 10 60.71 54.95 -3.93
CA ILE A 10 59.53 54.14 -3.56
C ILE A 10 58.96 53.54 -4.86
N LEU A 11 59.14 52.23 -5.03
CA LEU A 11 58.56 51.47 -6.11
C LEU A 11 57.13 51.07 -5.68
N GLY A 12 56.13 51.69 -6.28
CA GLY A 12 54.73 51.38 -6.02
C GLY A 12 54.36 50.03 -6.67
N ILE A 13 54.04 49.06 -5.82
CA ILE A 13 53.43 47.80 -6.25
C ILE A 13 51.91 47.95 -6.26
N CYS A 14 51.33 48.13 -7.45
CA CYS A 14 49.88 48.01 -7.63
C CYS A 14 49.48 46.53 -7.49
N LEU A 15 48.91 46.18 -6.33
CA LEU A 15 48.20 44.91 -6.17
C LEU A 15 46.80 45.04 -6.84
N THR A 16 46.70 44.52 -8.06
CA THR A 16 45.41 44.30 -8.70
C THR A 16 44.71 43.14 -8.00
N GLY A 17 43.76 43.42 -7.12
CA GLY A 17 42.88 42.46 -6.50
C GLY A 17 41.98 41.79 -7.57
N PHE A 18 42.24 40.52 -7.85
CA PHE A 18 41.33 39.67 -8.62
C PHE A 18 40.10 39.36 -7.77
N PHE A 19 39.00 40.05 -7.98
CA PHE A 19 37.69 39.68 -7.45
C PHE A 19 37.23 38.41 -8.21
N LEU A 20 37.42 37.25 -7.62
CA LEU A 20 36.72 36.02 -8.04
C LEU A 20 35.23 36.24 -7.67
N ALA A 21 34.44 36.69 -8.62
CA ALA A 21 33.00 36.58 -8.58
C ALA A 21 32.62 35.09 -8.61
N GLY A 22 32.47 34.50 -7.43
CA GLY A 22 31.88 33.20 -7.29
C GLY A 22 30.44 33.29 -7.79
N CYS A 23 30.15 32.70 -8.98
CA CYS A 23 28.80 32.37 -9.39
C CYS A 23 28.23 31.38 -8.40
N GLY A 24 27.63 31.85 -7.33
CA GLY A 24 26.72 31.02 -6.52
C GLY A 24 25.55 30.63 -7.42
N MET A 25 25.49 29.35 -7.83
CA MET A 25 24.29 28.80 -8.40
C MET A 25 23.16 29.01 -7.38
N PRO A 26 22.03 29.60 -7.75
CA PRO A 26 20.88 29.63 -6.86
C PRO A 26 20.51 28.20 -6.56
N GLN A 27 20.68 27.78 -5.30
CA GLN A 27 20.05 26.55 -4.80
C GLN A 27 18.54 26.82 -4.91
N GLY A 28 17.93 26.26 -5.94
CA GLY A 28 16.49 26.30 -6.07
C GLY A 28 15.87 25.70 -4.79
N THR A 29 15.16 26.51 -4.04
CA THR A 29 14.25 25.99 -3.01
C THR A 29 13.39 24.91 -3.65
N PRO A 30 13.22 23.75 -3.02
CA PRO A 30 12.32 22.71 -3.55
C PRO A 30 10.96 23.39 -3.82
N GLN A 31 10.59 23.46 -5.08
CA GLN A 31 9.30 24.01 -5.47
C GLN A 31 8.25 23.07 -4.90
N LYS A 32 7.42 23.55 -3.98
CA LYS A 32 6.32 22.80 -3.43
C LYS A 32 5.43 22.37 -4.59
N ASP A 33 5.19 21.07 -4.71
CA ASP A 33 4.25 20.55 -5.70
C ASP A 33 2.84 21.07 -5.34
N GLU A 34 2.28 21.94 -6.18
CA GLU A 34 0.99 22.59 -5.94
C GLU A 34 -0.18 21.84 -6.56
N ARG A 35 0.07 20.65 -7.15
CA ARG A 35 -1.02 19.86 -7.71
C ARG A 35 -2.03 19.48 -6.62
N PRO A 36 -3.33 19.44 -6.94
CA PRO A 36 -4.33 18.96 -5.99
C PRO A 36 -4.09 17.50 -5.61
N VAL A 37 -4.44 17.14 -4.39
CA VAL A 37 -4.17 15.83 -3.79
C VAL A 37 -5.42 14.97 -3.86
N ILE A 38 -5.26 13.72 -4.28
CA ILE A 38 -6.24 12.64 -4.14
C ILE A 38 -5.88 11.80 -2.91
N LYS A 39 -6.78 11.72 -1.95
CA LYS A 39 -6.65 10.91 -0.75
C LYS A 39 -7.17 9.50 -1.03
N LEU A 40 -6.24 8.56 -1.17
CA LEU A 40 -6.53 7.15 -1.46
C LEU A 40 -6.46 6.33 -0.17
N GLY A 41 -7.54 5.63 0.16
CA GLY A 41 -7.62 4.75 1.33
C GLY A 41 -7.44 3.28 0.98
N SER A 42 -6.64 2.57 1.76
CA SER A 42 -6.53 1.12 1.76
C SER A 42 -6.08 0.61 3.13
N ASP A 43 -6.31 -0.66 3.43
CA ASP A 43 -5.61 -1.34 4.51
C ASP A 43 -4.25 -1.89 4.03
N ARG A 44 -3.42 -2.40 4.94
CA ARG A 44 -2.17 -3.06 4.55
C ARG A 44 -2.47 -4.36 3.82
N TYR A 45 -2.21 -4.38 2.52
CA TYR A 45 -2.58 -5.49 1.64
C TYR A 45 -1.52 -5.81 0.57
N PRO A 46 -0.34 -6.39 0.91
CA PRO A 46 0.62 -6.83 -0.08
C PRO A 46 0.04 -7.88 -1.04
N PRO A 47 0.41 -7.82 -2.34
CA PRO A 47 1.29 -6.86 -3.00
C PRO A 47 0.57 -5.60 -3.53
N PHE A 48 -0.71 -5.38 -3.16
CA PHE A 48 -1.54 -4.32 -3.74
C PHE A 48 -1.26 -2.95 -3.15
N ASN A 49 -1.27 -2.85 -1.81
CA ASN A 49 -1.07 -1.63 -1.07
C ASN A 49 -0.43 -1.92 0.29
N TYR A 50 0.73 -1.35 0.54
CA TYR A 50 1.44 -1.46 1.81
C TYR A 50 2.48 -0.35 1.93
N PHE A 51 3.12 -0.23 3.08
CA PHE A 51 4.25 0.67 3.29
C PHE A 51 5.51 -0.18 3.40
N ASP A 52 6.58 0.25 2.72
CA ASP A 52 7.87 -0.39 2.82
C ASP A 52 8.57 -0.10 4.17
N GLU A 53 9.83 -0.53 4.32
CA GLU A 53 10.61 -0.35 5.56
C GLU A 53 10.90 1.12 5.87
N ASP A 54 10.93 1.98 4.86
CA ASP A 54 11.14 3.42 4.98
C ASP A 54 9.81 4.18 5.19
N GLY A 55 8.69 3.48 5.22
CA GLY A 55 7.35 4.05 5.37
C GLY A 55 6.81 4.67 4.08
N VAL A 56 7.35 4.30 2.92
CA VAL A 56 6.89 4.77 1.61
C VAL A 56 5.75 3.88 1.12
N PRO A 57 4.59 4.46 0.72
CA PRO A 57 3.52 3.71 0.12
C PRO A 57 3.98 3.02 -1.16
N THR A 58 3.70 1.73 -1.29
CA THR A 58 4.13 0.90 -2.42
C THR A 58 3.11 -0.19 -2.73
N GLY A 59 3.22 -0.78 -3.92
CA GLY A 59 2.38 -1.88 -4.38
C GLY A 59 1.62 -1.56 -5.66
N ILE A 60 0.99 -2.59 -6.23
CA ILE A 60 0.32 -2.53 -7.54
C ILE A 60 -0.70 -1.38 -7.61
N ASP A 61 -1.51 -1.22 -6.58
CA ASP A 61 -2.57 -0.20 -6.54
C ASP A 61 -2.00 1.20 -6.34
N VAL A 62 -0.91 1.32 -5.56
CA VAL A 62 -0.22 2.60 -5.34
C VAL A 62 0.42 3.09 -6.63
N ASP A 63 1.13 2.21 -7.34
CA ASP A 63 1.78 2.53 -8.61
C ASP A 63 0.74 2.94 -9.66
N LEU A 64 -0.33 2.14 -9.78
CA LEU A 64 -1.41 2.43 -10.72
C LEU A 64 -2.10 3.76 -10.42
N ALA A 65 -2.45 4.01 -9.16
CA ALA A 65 -3.09 5.27 -8.76
C ALA A 65 -2.17 6.47 -8.99
N THR A 66 -0.91 6.35 -8.61
CA THR A 66 0.09 7.43 -8.77
C THR A 66 0.27 7.79 -10.24
N GLU A 67 0.38 6.79 -11.11
CA GLU A 67 0.51 7.00 -12.55
C GLU A 67 -0.78 7.58 -13.17
N ALA A 68 -1.94 6.99 -12.86
CA ALA A 68 -3.22 7.41 -13.43
C ALA A 68 -3.58 8.84 -13.00
N PHE A 69 -3.55 9.14 -11.72
CA PHE A 69 -3.86 10.46 -11.20
C PHE A 69 -2.78 11.49 -11.55
N GLY A 70 -1.51 11.07 -11.60
CA GLY A 70 -0.39 11.90 -12.05
C GLY A 70 -0.60 12.43 -13.47
N ARG A 71 -1.04 11.57 -14.40
CA ARG A 71 -1.42 11.98 -15.78
C ARG A 71 -2.58 12.96 -15.83
N MET A 72 -3.45 12.93 -14.83
CA MET A 72 -4.58 13.85 -14.69
C MET A 72 -4.22 15.15 -13.97
N GLY A 73 -2.97 15.32 -13.54
CA GLY A 73 -2.49 16.52 -12.85
C GLY A 73 -2.72 16.51 -11.35
N TYR A 74 -2.91 15.36 -10.73
CA TYR A 74 -3.06 15.21 -9.28
C TYR A 74 -1.83 14.58 -8.64
N GLN A 75 -1.67 14.76 -7.33
CA GLN A 75 -0.84 13.94 -6.46
C GLN A 75 -1.72 12.89 -5.79
N VAL A 76 -1.11 11.78 -5.35
CA VAL A 76 -1.79 10.74 -4.56
C VAL A 76 -1.19 10.73 -3.15
N GLU A 77 -2.04 10.82 -2.14
CA GLU A 77 -1.70 10.61 -0.75
C GLU A 77 -2.38 9.32 -0.26
N VAL A 78 -1.57 8.33 0.12
CA VAL A 78 -2.07 7.01 0.52
C VAL A 78 -2.29 6.98 2.02
N HIS A 79 -3.51 6.61 2.44
CA HIS A 79 -3.92 6.50 3.82
C HIS A 79 -4.15 5.03 4.19
N ASN A 80 -3.45 4.57 5.24
CA ASN A 80 -3.75 3.27 5.84
C ASN A 80 -4.99 3.42 6.74
N ILE A 81 -6.05 2.70 6.41
CA ILE A 81 -7.36 2.82 7.07
C ILE A 81 -7.78 1.52 7.75
N ASP A 82 -8.71 1.65 8.68
CA ASP A 82 -9.54 0.54 9.11
C ASP A 82 -10.51 0.19 7.97
N TRP A 83 -10.35 -1.01 7.40
CA TRP A 83 -11.10 -1.42 6.21
C TRP A 83 -12.62 -1.48 6.45
N GLU A 84 -13.06 -1.69 7.67
CA GLU A 84 -14.48 -1.67 8.01
C GLU A 84 -15.10 -0.27 7.85
N LYS A 85 -14.31 0.79 8.04
CA LYS A 85 -14.74 2.19 7.95
C LYS A 85 -14.69 2.79 6.53
N LYS A 86 -14.19 2.06 5.53
CA LYS A 86 -13.98 2.55 4.16
C LYS A 86 -15.18 3.29 3.55
N LYS A 87 -16.40 2.79 3.81
CA LYS A 87 -17.63 3.38 3.25
C LYS A 87 -17.99 4.72 3.92
N ASP A 88 -17.75 4.82 5.22
CA ASP A 88 -18.03 6.04 5.98
C ASP A 88 -16.99 7.12 5.69
N LEU A 89 -15.71 6.76 5.54
CA LEU A 89 -14.62 7.65 5.15
C LEU A 89 -14.83 8.24 3.74
N LEU A 90 -15.34 7.44 2.79
CA LEU A 90 -15.74 7.94 1.47
C LEU A 90 -16.94 8.90 1.55
N LYS A 91 -17.95 8.56 2.34
CA LYS A 91 -19.16 9.38 2.49
C LYS A 91 -18.89 10.71 3.17
N SER A 92 -17.98 10.74 4.14
CA SER A 92 -17.59 11.97 4.84
C SER A 92 -16.70 12.89 4.01
N GLY A 93 -16.10 12.36 2.93
CA GLY A 93 -15.11 13.08 2.14
C GLY A 93 -13.72 13.13 2.77
N GLU A 94 -13.47 12.32 3.81
CA GLU A 94 -12.12 12.13 4.35
C GLU A 94 -11.20 11.43 3.35
N LEU A 95 -11.78 10.58 2.49
CA LEU A 95 -11.12 9.95 1.36
C LEU A 95 -11.84 10.31 0.06
N ASP A 96 -11.07 10.44 -1.01
CA ASP A 96 -11.59 10.64 -2.37
C ASP A 96 -11.88 9.31 -3.06
N CYS A 97 -11.05 8.30 -2.81
CA CYS A 97 -11.21 6.95 -3.37
C CYS A 97 -10.61 5.87 -2.45
N ILE A 98 -10.95 4.62 -2.75
CA ILE A 98 -10.36 3.43 -2.14
C ILE A 98 -9.85 2.48 -3.20
N MET A 99 -8.72 1.83 -2.93
CA MET A 99 -8.17 0.73 -3.70
C MET A 99 -7.72 -0.39 -2.72
N GLY A 100 -7.41 -1.56 -3.21
CA GLY A 100 -7.03 -2.69 -2.38
C GLY A 100 -7.55 -4.00 -2.96
N CYS A 101 -7.36 -4.23 -4.28
CA CYS A 101 -7.91 -5.41 -4.97
C CYS A 101 -9.43 -5.58 -4.68
N PHE A 102 -10.14 -4.46 -4.66
CA PHE A 102 -11.53 -4.40 -4.20
C PHE A 102 -12.49 -4.90 -5.27
N SER A 103 -13.15 -6.03 -5.03
CA SER A 103 -14.05 -6.66 -5.98
C SER A 103 -15.30 -5.83 -6.27
N MET A 104 -15.58 -5.58 -7.55
CA MET A 104 -16.81 -4.93 -8.03
C MET A 104 -18.02 -5.85 -7.92
N GLU A 105 -17.83 -7.17 -7.99
CA GLU A 105 -18.91 -8.15 -8.04
C GLU A 105 -19.83 -8.09 -6.81
N GLY A 106 -21.12 -7.90 -7.08
CA GLY A 106 -22.15 -7.76 -6.05
C GLY A 106 -22.13 -6.45 -5.26
N ARG A 107 -21.41 -5.41 -5.80
CA ARG A 107 -21.27 -4.08 -5.15
C ARG A 107 -21.38 -2.93 -6.16
N LEU A 108 -21.92 -3.19 -7.35
CA LEU A 108 -22.00 -2.18 -8.42
C LEU A 108 -22.77 -0.94 -8.00
N ASP A 109 -23.84 -1.11 -7.21
CA ASP A 109 -24.69 -0.03 -6.73
C ASP A 109 -24.15 0.67 -5.46
N ASP A 110 -23.14 0.09 -4.80
CA ASP A 110 -22.59 0.61 -3.56
C ASP A 110 -21.57 1.72 -3.77
N TYR A 111 -20.91 1.75 -4.94
CA TYR A 111 -19.79 2.65 -5.24
C TYR A 111 -19.85 3.14 -6.68
N ARG A 112 -19.17 4.26 -6.94
CA ARG A 112 -18.78 4.63 -8.31
C ARG A 112 -17.46 3.96 -8.64
N TRP A 113 -17.43 3.19 -9.71
CA TRP A 113 -16.31 2.37 -10.09
C TRP A 113 -15.52 2.96 -11.26
N ALA A 114 -14.20 2.88 -11.17
CA ALA A 114 -13.27 3.05 -12.29
C ALA A 114 -12.55 1.70 -12.52
N GLY A 115 -12.61 1.18 -13.74
CA GLY A 115 -12.04 -0.13 -14.07
C GLY A 115 -13.09 -1.13 -14.56
N PRO A 116 -12.86 -2.46 -14.48
CA PRO A 116 -11.82 -3.14 -13.71
C PRO A 116 -10.42 -2.95 -14.30
N TYR A 117 -9.39 -2.89 -13.45
CA TYR A 117 -8.00 -2.82 -13.87
C TYR A 117 -7.25 -4.15 -13.71
N MET A 118 -7.81 -5.10 -12.98
CA MET A 118 -7.20 -6.40 -12.68
C MET A 118 -8.26 -7.45 -12.40
N VAL A 119 -7.89 -8.72 -12.56
CA VAL A 119 -8.68 -9.88 -12.15
C VAL A 119 -7.85 -10.69 -11.15
N SER A 120 -8.45 -11.10 -10.04
CA SER A 120 -7.84 -11.97 -9.04
C SER A 120 -8.85 -13.03 -8.58
N ARG A 121 -8.34 -14.22 -8.26
CA ARG A 121 -9.18 -15.33 -7.78
C ARG A 121 -9.36 -15.24 -6.26
N GLN A 122 -10.58 -15.54 -5.81
CA GLN A 122 -10.85 -15.86 -4.40
C GLN A 122 -10.55 -17.33 -4.19
N VAL A 123 -9.72 -17.65 -3.21
CA VAL A 123 -9.31 -19.01 -2.91
C VAL A 123 -9.42 -19.31 -1.41
N VAL A 124 -9.40 -20.57 -1.07
CA VAL A 124 -9.21 -21.05 0.30
C VAL A 124 -7.80 -21.61 0.38
N ALA A 125 -7.04 -21.16 1.36
CA ALA A 125 -5.73 -21.72 1.65
C ALA A 125 -5.73 -22.45 2.99
N VAL A 126 -4.95 -23.52 3.06
CA VAL A 126 -4.80 -24.41 4.22
C VAL A 126 -3.33 -24.71 4.46
N ASN A 127 -2.99 -25.18 5.65
CA ASN A 127 -1.66 -25.73 5.90
C ASN A 127 -1.41 -26.95 5.02
N PRO A 128 -0.16 -27.21 4.59
CA PRO A 128 0.17 -28.34 3.69
C PRO A 128 -0.32 -29.70 4.18
N GLU A 129 -0.27 -29.92 5.50
CA GLU A 129 -0.67 -31.18 6.15
C GLU A 129 -2.19 -31.30 6.38
N SER A 130 -2.98 -30.33 5.93
CA SER A 130 -4.43 -30.33 6.10
C SER A 130 -5.10 -31.46 5.30
N ASP A 131 -6.20 -31.97 5.83
CA ASP A 131 -7.09 -32.94 5.16
C ASP A 131 -8.14 -32.28 4.25
N ILE A 132 -8.09 -30.95 4.08
CA ILE A 132 -9.03 -30.18 3.26
C ILE A 132 -8.48 -30.09 1.82
N TYR A 133 -9.11 -30.75 0.86
CA TYR A 133 -8.74 -30.75 -0.57
C TYR A 133 -9.81 -30.09 -1.44
N HIS A 134 -11.06 -30.05 -0.98
CA HIS A 134 -12.22 -29.50 -1.69
C HIS A 134 -13.02 -28.58 -0.77
N LEU A 135 -13.87 -27.72 -1.35
CA LEU A 135 -14.74 -26.85 -0.56
C LEU A 135 -15.65 -27.62 0.40
N GLN A 136 -16.07 -28.83 0.03
CA GLN A 136 -16.91 -29.69 0.86
C GLN A 136 -16.22 -30.17 2.15
N ASP A 137 -14.88 -30.27 2.13
CA ASP A 137 -14.09 -30.70 3.29
C ASP A 137 -14.04 -29.64 4.40
N LEU A 138 -14.52 -28.41 4.09
CA LEU A 138 -14.72 -27.36 5.08
C LEU A 138 -15.91 -27.64 6.02
N ALA A 139 -16.68 -28.72 5.82
CA ALA A 139 -17.78 -29.11 6.71
C ALA A 139 -17.27 -29.30 8.14
N GLY A 140 -17.85 -28.54 9.10
CA GLY A 140 -17.45 -28.61 10.51
C GLY A 140 -16.05 -28.02 10.81
N LYS A 141 -15.41 -27.33 9.85
CA LYS A 141 -14.12 -26.66 10.05
C LYS A 141 -14.30 -25.20 10.40
N THR A 142 -13.24 -24.58 10.90
CA THR A 142 -13.15 -23.16 11.20
C THR A 142 -12.41 -22.44 10.07
N LEU A 143 -13.07 -21.47 9.42
CA LEU A 143 -12.50 -20.62 8.36
C LEU A 143 -12.29 -19.22 8.89
N ALA A 144 -11.13 -18.61 8.64
CA ALA A 144 -10.88 -17.20 8.92
C ALA A 144 -10.86 -16.37 7.63
N VAL A 145 -11.48 -15.19 7.70
CA VAL A 145 -11.57 -14.21 6.60
C VAL A 145 -11.41 -12.81 7.15
N GLN A 146 -11.05 -11.86 6.30
CA GLN A 146 -11.14 -10.46 6.71
C GLN A 146 -12.59 -9.98 6.58
N SER A 147 -13.05 -9.20 7.58
CA SER A 147 -14.40 -8.64 7.59
C SER A 147 -14.64 -7.66 6.45
N THR A 148 -15.88 -7.54 6.02
CA THR A 148 -16.37 -6.68 4.92
C THR A 148 -15.70 -6.94 3.56
N THR A 149 -15.08 -8.12 3.40
CA THR A 149 -14.47 -8.57 2.15
C THR A 149 -15.38 -9.48 1.32
N LYS A 150 -14.95 -9.82 0.11
CA LYS A 150 -15.69 -10.74 -0.75
C LYS A 150 -15.72 -12.18 -0.18
N PRO A 151 -14.61 -12.77 0.31
CA PRO A 151 -14.64 -14.08 0.96
C PRO A 151 -15.63 -14.14 2.11
N GLU A 152 -15.61 -13.17 3.02
CA GLU A 152 -16.60 -13.13 4.12
C GLU A 152 -18.02 -13.20 3.58
N GLY A 153 -18.35 -12.35 2.62
CA GLY A 153 -19.67 -12.31 2.03
C GLY A 153 -20.12 -13.62 1.37
N ILE A 154 -19.19 -14.34 0.74
CA ILE A 154 -19.44 -15.64 0.12
C ILE A 154 -19.79 -16.68 1.20
N PHE A 155 -19.00 -16.79 2.27
CA PHE A 155 -19.17 -17.80 3.31
C PHE A 155 -20.35 -17.47 4.26
N LEU A 156 -20.56 -16.19 4.58
CA LEU A 156 -21.73 -15.78 5.38
C LEU A 156 -23.07 -16.08 4.69
N ARG A 157 -23.16 -15.70 3.41
CA ARG A 157 -24.41 -15.87 2.65
C ARG A 157 -24.56 -17.26 2.06
N ARG A 158 -23.49 -18.04 2.01
CA ARG A 158 -23.44 -19.37 1.40
C ARG A 158 -24.05 -19.34 0.00
N THR A 159 -23.63 -18.37 -0.80
CA THR A 159 -24.17 -18.14 -2.15
C THR A 159 -23.78 -19.21 -3.15
N ASP A 160 -22.74 -19.98 -2.88
CA ASP A 160 -22.33 -21.14 -3.67
C ASP A 160 -22.81 -22.42 -2.99
N PRO A 161 -23.62 -23.28 -3.66
CA PRO A 161 -24.15 -24.51 -3.08
C PRO A 161 -23.06 -25.53 -2.69
N ARG A 162 -21.83 -25.37 -3.18
CA ARG A 162 -20.69 -26.19 -2.80
C ARG A 162 -20.15 -25.88 -1.42
N ILE A 163 -20.51 -24.73 -0.84
CA ILE A 163 -20.02 -24.30 0.48
C ILE A 163 -20.82 -25.03 1.57
N PRO A 164 -20.17 -25.87 2.38
CA PRO A 164 -20.83 -26.59 3.45
C PRO A 164 -21.12 -25.70 4.66
N LYS A 165 -21.74 -26.26 5.66
CA LYS A 165 -21.86 -25.62 6.97
C LYS A 165 -20.51 -25.69 7.69
N LEU A 166 -19.93 -24.53 7.96
CA LEU A 166 -18.74 -24.39 8.80
C LEU A 166 -19.10 -24.59 10.29
N GLU A 167 -18.13 -25.01 11.09
CA GLU A 167 -18.23 -24.88 12.55
C GLU A 167 -18.18 -23.41 12.95
N ASN A 168 -17.14 -22.68 12.51
CA ASN A 168 -16.99 -21.27 12.75
C ASN A 168 -16.53 -20.51 11.49
N LEU A 169 -17.02 -19.27 11.36
CA LEU A 169 -16.44 -18.28 10.46
C LEU A 169 -15.87 -17.13 11.31
N LEU A 170 -14.55 -16.99 11.33
CA LEU A 170 -13.85 -15.95 12.08
C LEU A 170 -13.61 -14.74 11.17
N SER A 171 -14.40 -13.69 11.39
CA SER A 171 -14.26 -12.42 10.64
C SER A 171 -13.35 -11.47 11.40
N MET A 172 -12.18 -11.17 10.82
CA MET A 172 -11.13 -10.36 11.43
C MET A 172 -11.08 -8.96 10.79
N GLY A 173 -11.10 -7.90 11.59
CA GLY A 173 -10.93 -6.53 11.09
C GLY A 173 -9.54 -6.30 10.47
N ASN A 174 -8.51 -6.94 11.03
CA ASN A 174 -7.13 -6.87 10.52
C ASN A 174 -6.78 -8.12 9.74
N ARG A 175 -6.38 -7.94 8.46
CA ARG A 175 -5.99 -9.02 7.54
C ARG A 175 -4.85 -9.89 8.06
N ALA A 176 -3.84 -9.32 8.71
CA ALA A 176 -2.72 -10.10 9.21
C ALA A 176 -3.14 -11.17 10.24
N LEU A 177 -4.27 -10.97 10.91
CA LEU A 177 -4.76 -11.94 11.90
C LEU A 177 -5.23 -13.25 11.26
N ILE A 178 -5.77 -13.24 10.02
CA ILE A 178 -6.22 -14.48 9.37
C ILE A 178 -5.05 -15.45 9.15
N TYR A 179 -3.90 -14.94 8.73
CA TYR A 179 -2.68 -15.74 8.56
C TYR A 179 -2.15 -16.26 9.90
N ALA A 180 -2.18 -15.41 10.94
CA ALA A 180 -1.78 -15.82 12.29
C ALA A 180 -2.69 -16.92 12.86
N LEU A 181 -4.01 -16.85 12.61
CA LEU A 181 -4.96 -17.87 13.03
C LEU A 181 -4.69 -19.21 12.34
N LEU A 182 -4.42 -19.20 11.02
CA LEU A 182 -4.06 -20.41 10.27
C LEU A 182 -2.72 -21.00 10.75
N GLY A 183 -1.68 -20.17 10.85
CA GLY A 183 -0.35 -20.62 11.26
C GLY A 183 -0.28 -21.16 12.69
N LYS A 184 -1.19 -20.72 13.58
CA LYS A 184 -1.30 -21.22 14.96
C LYS A 184 -2.32 -22.35 15.13
N GLY A 185 -3.01 -22.78 14.09
CA GLY A 185 -4.03 -23.82 14.12
C GLY A 185 -5.35 -23.40 14.82
N TYR A 186 -5.61 -22.09 14.97
CA TYR A 186 -6.91 -21.60 15.45
C TYR A 186 -7.96 -21.51 14.35
N ALA A 187 -7.54 -21.53 13.10
CA ALA A 187 -8.38 -21.73 11.94
C ALA A 187 -7.81 -22.90 11.13
N ASP A 188 -8.69 -23.72 10.54
CA ASP A 188 -8.33 -24.81 9.64
C ASP A 188 -7.99 -24.29 8.24
N ALA A 189 -8.57 -23.16 7.87
CA ALA A 189 -8.42 -22.54 6.54
C ALA A 189 -8.58 -21.02 6.60
N ILE A 190 -8.09 -20.34 5.55
CA ILE A 190 -8.35 -18.92 5.33
C ILE A 190 -8.96 -18.69 3.95
N GLY A 191 -9.86 -17.70 3.85
CA GLY A 191 -10.41 -17.23 2.57
C GLY A 191 -9.80 -15.89 2.17
N GLU A 192 -9.10 -15.85 1.01
CA GLU A 192 -8.36 -14.65 0.58
C GLU A 192 -8.16 -14.63 -0.95
N HIS A 193 -7.60 -13.56 -1.47
CA HIS A 193 -7.11 -13.47 -2.84
C HIS A 193 -5.84 -14.31 -3.03
N GLU A 194 -5.80 -15.10 -4.09
CA GLU A 194 -4.65 -15.95 -4.43
C GLU A 194 -3.34 -15.16 -4.48
N THR A 195 -3.35 -14.00 -5.15
CA THR A 195 -2.15 -13.14 -5.27
C THR A 195 -1.60 -12.72 -3.92
N SER A 196 -2.47 -12.41 -2.95
CA SER A 196 -2.05 -12.04 -1.60
C SER A 196 -1.48 -13.22 -0.83
N ILE A 197 -2.07 -14.41 -0.98
CA ILE A 197 -1.56 -15.64 -0.36
C ILE A 197 -0.16 -15.96 -0.89
N LEU A 198 0.02 -15.94 -2.21
CA LEU A 198 1.31 -16.21 -2.84
C LEU A 198 2.38 -15.20 -2.40
N GLN A 199 2.01 -13.92 -2.26
CA GLN A 199 2.92 -12.91 -1.74
C GLN A 199 3.27 -13.17 -0.28
N TYR A 200 2.29 -13.50 0.56
CA TYR A 200 2.53 -13.82 1.96
C TYR A 200 3.46 -15.03 2.13
N MET A 201 3.23 -16.11 1.35
CA MET A 201 4.09 -17.29 1.34
C MET A 201 5.55 -16.92 1.03
N LYS A 202 5.75 -16.05 0.04
CA LYS A 202 7.07 -15.58 -0.35
C LYS A 202 7.73 -14.70 0.72
N ASP A 203 6.97 -13.76 1.31
CA ASP A 203 7.51 -12.77 2.25
C ASP A 203 7.90 -13.40 3.60
N TYR A 204 7.20 -14.45 4.00
CA TYR A 204 7.39 -15.10 5.31
C TYR A 204 7.98 -16.51 5.23
N ASP A 205 8.38 -16.97 4.04
CA ASP A 205 8.94 -18.30 3.80
C ASP A 205 8.07 -19.41 4.40
N VAL A 206 6.78 -19.35 4.14
CA VAL A 206 5.78 -20.33 4.59
C VAL A 206 5.09 -20.97 3.40
N GLU A 207 4.61 -22.20 3.59
CA GLU A 207 3.87 -22.95 2.57
C GLU A 207 2.41 -23.07 2.96
N TYR A 208 1.54 -22.84 2.01
CA TYR A 208 0.10 -23.14 2.04
C TYR A 208 -0.29 -23.89 0.78
N ARG A 209 -1.38 -24.62 0.87
CA ARG A 209 -1.99 -25.31 -0.27
C ARG A 209 -3.38 -24.73 -0.56
#